data_1e9a67c6ba2eddba8a4fd83a6d8a6c00
#
_entry.id   1e9a67c6ba2eddba8a4fd83a6d8a6c00
#
_cell.length_a   1.000
_cell.length_b   1.000
_cell.length_c   1.000
_cell.angle_alpha   90.00
_cell.angle_beta   90.00
_cell.angle_gamma   90.00
#
_symmetry.space_group_name_H-M   'P 1'
#
loop_
_entity.id
_entity.type
_entity.pdbx_description
1 polymer ?
#
loop_
_entity_poly.entity_id
_entity_poly.type
_entity_poly.pdbx_seq_one_letter_code
_entity_poly.pdbx_strand_id
1 'polypeptide(L)'
;AIEERINKYGIYKGFVISMSEFKSNAQMSTTVKDVSAIIKLLSSFKPEERCLFELIEDRSKLYFDVDVPPTIKITKENVLNNIMKFLNDAFGIIPTKQHILTAHRFDKLSWHIIFPEFYITRQDRKNLSDYILEYSIPFVDHKVYNKTQCFRMKGCCIRNRPETILLSDSSLKDTLVTTIIPNTKHLQIIPISQKRE
;
A
#
# COMPACT_ATOMS: atom_id res chain seq x y z
N ALA A 1 7.87 18.11 -11.57
CA ALA A 1 7.31 17.11 -12.46
C ALA A 1 5.91 16.64 -12.09
N ILE A 2 5.66 15.90 -10.98
CA ILE A 2 4.29 15.46 -10.60
C ILE A 2 3.47 16.65 -10.09
N GLU A 3 4.04 17.48 -9.22
CA GLU A 3 3.42 18.70 -8.71
C GLU A 3 3.10 19.70 -9.83
N GLU A 4 3.97 19.86 -10.82
CA GLU A 4 3.71 20.71 -11.99
C GLU A 4 2.53 20.19 -12.83
N ARG A 5 2.37 18.87 -12.97
CA ARG A 5 1.24 18.29 -13.70
C ARG A 5 -0.06 18.41 -12.90
N ILE A 6 -0.03 18.22 -11.59
CA ILE A 6 -1.17 18.46 -10.70
C ILE A 6 -1.61 19.93 -10.80
N ASN A 7 -0.69 20.87 -10.75
CA ASN A 7 -0.95 22.29 -10.87
C ASN A 7 -1.44 22.70 -12.27
N LYS A 8 -1.00 22.01 -13.31
CA LYS A 8 -1.40 22.29 -14.70
C LYS A 8 -2.82 21.87 -15.04
N TYR A 9 -3.34 20.82 -14.41
CA TYR A 9 -4.63 20.21 -14.76
C TYR A 9 -5.74 20.43 -13.72
N GLY A 10 -5.49 21.19 -12.64
CA GLY A 10 -6.48 21.58 -11.63
C GLY A 10 -6.67 20.56 -10.50
N ILE A 11 -7.57 20.86 -9.57
CA ILE A 11 -7.85 20.04 -8.39
C ILE A 11 -8.47 18.70 -8.81
N TYR A 12 -7.74 17.63 -8.59
CA TYR A 12 -8.16 16.30 -8.98
C TYR A 12 -9.03 15.60 -7.94
N LYS A 13 -10.21 15.20 -8.38
CA LYS A 13 -11.05 14.19 -7.72
C LYS A 13 -10.77 12.80 -8.36
N GLY A 14 -9.51 12.40 -8.45
CA GLY A 14 -9.13 11.15 -9.10
C GLY A 14 -7.91 10.51 -8.46
N PHE A 15 -7.51 9.37 -9.00
CA PHE A 15 -6.32 8.64 -8.55
C PHE A 15 -5.10 9.09 -9.32
N VAL A 16 -3.99 9.31 -8.61
CA VAL A 16 -2.68 9.45 -9.25
C VAL A 16 -2.05 8.07 -9.31
N ILE A 17 -1.71 7.62 -10.50
CA ILE A 17 -1.02 6.36 -10.72
C ILE A 17 0.34 6.60 -11.35
N SER A 18 1.30 5.81 -10.93
CA SER A 18 2.63 5.73 -11.54
C SER A 18 2.75 4.44 -12.33
N MET A 19 3.33 4.52 -13.51
CA MET A 19 3.53 3.39 -14.39
C MET A 19 5.00 3.31 -14.79
N SER A 20 5.59 2.13 -14.63
CA SER A 20 6.90 1.84 -15.22
C SER A 20 6.69 1.27 -16.61
N GLU A 21 7.26 1.92 -17.62
CA GLU A 21 7.16 1.40 -18.98
C GLU A 21 7.99 0.12 -19.14
N PHE A 22 7.36 -0.93 -19.69
CA PHE A 22 7.98 -2.26 -19.79
C PHE A 22 9.26 -2.27 -20.64
N LYS A 23 9.31 -1.44 -21.69
CA LYS A 23 10.41 -1.41 -22.65
C LYS A 23 11.48 -0.35 -22.39
N SER A 24 11.23 0.58 -21.50
CA SER A 24 12.15 1.66 -21.16
C SER A 24 12.33 1.77 -19.64
N ASN A 25 13.35 2.50 -19.19
CA ASN A 25 13.54 2.80 -17.77
C ASN A 25 12.69 4.01 -17.31
N ALA A 26 11.81 4.51 -18.18
CA ALA A 26 10.98 5.65 -17.86
C ALA A 26 9.87 5.28 -16.88
N GLN A 27 9.71 6.11 -15.85
CA GLN A 27 8.57 6.10 -14.97
C GLN A 27 7.67 7.26 -15.34
N MET A 28 6.42 6.97 -15.66
CA MET A 28 5.42 7.97 -15.99
C MET A 28 4.37 8.01 -14.91
N SER A 29 3.84 9.18 -14.64
CA SER A 29 2.69 9.35 -13.74
C SER A 29 1.54 9.98 -14.50
N THR A 30 0.36 9.51 -14.24
CA THR A 30 -0.87 10.03 -14.82
C THR A 30 -1.98 10.03 -13.79
N THR A 31 -3.01 10.81 -14.04
CA THR A 31 -4.22 10.82 -13.23
C THR A 31 -5.33 10.09 -13.94
N VAL A 32 -6.07 9.30 -13.22
CA VAL A 32 -7.27 8.62 -13.72
C VAL A 32 -8.48 9.02 -12.89
N LYS A 33 -9.61 9.18 -13.57
CA LYS A 33 -10.83 9.73 -12.96
C LYS A 33 -11.41 8.85 -11.87
N ASP A 34 -11.43 7.54 -12.09
CA ASP A 34 -12.12 6.58 -11.24
C ASP A 34 -11.55 5.16 -11.39
N VAL A 35 -12.06 4.23 -10.58
CA VAL A 35 -11.66 2.82 -10.62
C VAL A 35 -11.94 2.17 -11.96
N SER A 36 -13.03 2.55 -12.65
CA SER A 36 -13.34 2.02 -13.98
C SER A 36 -12.27 2.41 -15.01
N ALA A 37 -11.72 3.62 -14.91
CA ALA A 37 -10.61 4.06 -15.75
C ALA A 37 -9.32 3.25 -15.46
N ILE A 38 -9.05 2.92 -14.20
CA ILE A 38 -7.93 2.05 -13.82
C ILE A 38 -8.13 0.65 -14.42
N ILE A 39 -9.32 0.07 -14.30
CA ILE A 39 -9.63 -1.25 -14.88
C ILE A 39 -9.43 -1.26 -16.38
N LYS A 40 -9.91 -0.24 -17.11
CA LYS A 40 -9.69 -0.09 -18.55
C LYS A 40 -8.20 -0.01 -18.89
N LEU A 41 -7.44 0.76 -18.12
CA LEU A 41 -6.00 0.90 -18.31
C LEU A 41 -5.30 -0.44 -18.09
N LEU A 42 -5.61 -1.15 -17.02
CA LEU A 42 -5.07 -2.49 -16.75
C LEU A 42 -5.39 -3.48 -17.87
N SER A 43 -6.62 -3.43 -18.41
CA SER A 43 -7.07 -4.31 -19.49
C SER A 43 -6.36 -4.03 -20.81
N SER A 44 -5.77 -2.84 -20.99
CA SER A 44 -5.01 -2.48 -22.21
C SER A 44 -3.60 -3.11 -22.24
N PHE A 45 -3.13 -3.66 -21.14
CA PHE A 45 -1.82 -4.32 -21.03
C PHE A 45 -1.98 -5.83 -20.87
N LYS A 46 -1.01 -6.60 -21.37
CA LYS A 46 -0.86 -8.00 -21.01
C LYS A 46 -0.55 -8.12 -19.51
N PRO A 47 -0.96 -9.19 -18.83
CA PRO A 47 -0.73 -9.34 -17.39
C PRO A 47 0.73 -9.11 -16.96
N GLU A 48 1.68 -9.64 -17.72
CA GLU A 48 3.11 -9.51 -17.47
C GLU A 48 3.67 -8.10 -17.70
N GLU A 49 2.91 -7.24 -18.37
CA GLU A 49 3.27 -5.84 -18.67
C GLU A 49 2.60 -4.84 -17.71
N ARG A 50 1.73 -5.30 -16.81
CA ARG A 50 0.99 -4.45 -15.88
C ARG A 50 1.88 -4.01 -14.72
N CYS A 51 2.56 -2.88 -14.88
CA CYS A 51 3.46 -2.32 -13.86
C CYS A 51 2.89 -1.00 -13.33
N LEU A 52 1.69 -1.06 -12.75
CA LEU A 52 0.99 0.11 -12.23
C LEU A 52 1.07 0.18 -10.70
N PHE A 53 1.26 1.39 -10.21
CA PHE A 53 1.37 1.71 -8.79
C PHE A 53 0.42 2.85 -8.47
N GLU A 54 -0.21 2.81 -7.30
CA GLU A 54 -0.83 3.99 -6.72
C GLU A 54 0.28 4.94 -6.24
N LEU A 55 0.10 6.22 -6.45
CA LEU A 55 0.94 7.24 -5.84
C LEU A 55 0.24 7.77 -4.60
N ILE A 56 0.80 7.46 -3.44
CA ILE A 56 0.26 7.89 -2.16
C ILE A 56 0.89 9.24 -1.79
N GLU A 57 0.09 10.30 -1.79
CA GLU A 57 0.55 11.66 -1.50
C GLU A 57 0.22 12.09 -0.07
N ASP A 58 -1.06 12.12 0.30
CA ASP A 58 -1.51 12.53 1.62
C ASP A 58 -2.25 11.41 2.34
N ARG A 59 -3.53 11.21 2.06
CA ARG A 59 -4.36 10.22 2.77
C ARG A 59 -4.30 8.86 2.10
N SER A 60 -4.24 7.83 2.93
CA SER A 60 -4.39 6.44 2.49
C SER A 60 -5.13 5.63 3.54
N LYS A 61 -5.68 4.49 3.13
CA LYS A 61 -6.04 3.43 4.10
C LYS A 61 -4.80 3.04 4.90
N LEU A 62 -5.00 2.52 6.10
CA LEU A 62 -3.92 1.88 6.86
C LEU A 62 -3.46 0.62 6.12
N TYR A 63 -2.17 0.51 5.85
CA TYR A 63 -1.58 -0.61 5.11
C TYR A 63 -0.25 -1.04 5.69
N PHE A 64 0.11 -2.30 5.45
CA PHE A 64 1.39 -2.90 5.81
C PHE A 64 1.96 -3.69 4.65
N ASP A 65 3.26 -3.65 4.48
CA ASP A 65 4.02 -4.50 3.56
C ASP A 65 4.86 -5.48 4.38
N VAL A 66 4.70 -6.78 4.10
CA VAL A 66 5.33 -7.86 4.83
C VAL A 66 6.14 -8.72 3.88
N ASP A 67 7.40 -8.88 4.19
CA ASP A 67 8.35 -9.66 3.42
C ASP A 67 9.04 -10.70 4.31
N VAL A 68 8.85 -11.97 4.00
CA VAL A 68 9.37 -13.08 4.79
C VAL A 68 10.30 -13.95 3.94
N PRO A 69 11.53 -14.26 4.40
CA PRO A 69 12.37 -15.25 3.75
C PRO A 69 11.65 -16.62 3.66
N PRO A 70 11.74 -17.34 2.54
CA PRO A 70 10.97 -18.58 2.34
C PRO A 70 11.43 -19.73 3.26
N THR A 71 12.59 -19.59 3.87
CA THR A 71 13.13 -20.52 4.88
C THR A 71 12.41 -20.43 6.23
N ILE A 72 11.71 -19.31 6.49
CA ILE A 72 10.94 -19.08 7.70
C ILE A 72 9.53 -19.66 7.52
N LYS A 73 9.18 -20.61 8.36
CA LYS A 73 7.82 -21.19 8.38
C LYS A 73 6.89 -20.27 9.17
N ILE A 74 6.22 -19.37 8.47
CA ILE A 74 5.20 -18.50 9.03
C ILE A 74 3.95 -18.52 8.16
N THR A 75 2.78 -18.55 8.77
CA THR A 75 1.51 -18.49 8.06
C THR A 75 1.03 -17.06 7.90
N LYS A 76 0.14 -16.83 6.95
CA LYS A 76 -0.57 -15.55 6.80
C LYS A 76 -1.27 -15.12 8.08
N GLU A 77 -1.88 -16.06 8.78
CA GLU A 77 -2.57 -15.86 10.05
C GLU A 77 -1.62 -15.39 11.15
N ASN A 78 -0.42 -15.96 11.25
CA ASN A 78 0.60 -15.53 12.20
C ASN A 78 1.05 -14.08 11.91
N VAL A 79 1.28 -13.75 10.65
CA VAL A 79 1.64 -12.39 10.21
C VAL A 79 0.52 -11.41 10.58
N LEU A 80 -0.72 -11.74 10.26
CA LEU A 80 -1.88 -10.91 10.59
C LEU A 80 -2.01 -10.72 12.11
N ASN A 81 -1.87 -11.77 12.90
CA ASN A 81 -1.95 -11.70 14.35
C ASN A 81 -0.86 -10.81 14.96
N ASN A 82 0.37 -10.85 14.43
CA ASN A 82 1.45 -9.97 14.86
C ASN A 82 1.11 -8.49 14.62
N ILE A 83 0.55 -8.18 13.46
CA ILE A 83 0.13 -6.81 13.12
C ILE A 83 -1.06 -6.38 13.99
N MET A 84 -2.06 -7.25 14.17
CA MET A 84 -3.23 -6.97 15.02
C MET A 84 -2.81 -6.70 16.48
N LYS A 85 -1.89 -7.51 17.03
CA LYS A 85 -1.34 -7.29 18.35
C LYS A 85 -0.63 -5.93 18.43
N PHE A 86 0.19 -5.61 17.46
CA PHE A 86 0.85 -4.30 17.37
C PHE A 86 -0.16 -3.13 17.37
N LEU A 87 -1.19 -3.21 16.55
CA LEU A 87 -2.21 -2.17 16.45
C LEU A 87 -2.95 -1.97 17.77
N ASN A 88 -3.23 -3.05 18.48
CA ASN A 88 -3.85 -2.97 19.80
C ASN A 88 -2.87 -2.39 20.84
N ASP A 89 -1.65 -2.89 20.92
CA ASP A 89 -0.65 -2.47 21.90
C ASP A 89 -0.21 -1.01 21.69
N ALA A 90 -0.03 -0.60 20.43
CA ALA A 90 0.46 0.74 20.10
C ALA A 90 -0.64 1.81 20.08
N PHE A 91 -1.82 1.48 19.57
CA PHE A 91 -2.88 2.45 19.26
C PHE A 91 -4.23 2.12 19.89
N GLY A 92 -4.37 0.98 20.55
CA GLY A 92 -5.62 0.56 21.18
C GLY A 92 -6.74 0.25 20.17
N ILE A 93 -6.41 -0.10 18.94
CA ILE A 93 -7.39 -0.43 17.91
C ILE A 93 -7.40 -1.93 17.61
N ILE A 94 -8.58 -2.45 17.32
CA ILE A 94 -8.82 -3.84 16.92
C ILE A 94 -9.61 -3.83 15.62
N PRO A 95 -8.93 -3.80 14.45
CA PRO A 95 -9.60 -3.86 13.16
C PRO A 95 -10.41 -5.14 13.00
N THR A 96 -11.59 -5.05 12.40
CA THR A 96 -12.47 -6.20 12.14
C THR A 96 -12.44 -6.64 10.68
N LYS A 97 -11.86 -5.82 9.80
CA LYS A 97 -11.83 -6.03 8.36
C LYS A 97 -10.42 -5.80 7.81
N GLN A 98 -10.00 -6.70 6.92
CA GLN A 98 -8.75 -6.57 6.18
C GLN A 98 -8.89 -7.09 4.75
N HIS A 99 -8.07 -6.53 3.86
CA HIS A 99 -7.84 -7.04 2.51
C HIS A 99 -6.37 -7.44 2.38
N ILE A 100 -6.11 -8.61 1.83
CA ILE A 100 -4.76 -9.16 1.73
C ILE A 100 -4.44 -9.43 0.26
N LEU A 101 -3.28 -8.93 -0.18
CA LEU A 101 -2.70 -9.25 -1.48
C LEU A 101 -1.44 -10.08 -1.25
N THR A 102 -1.22 -11.03 -2.14
CA THR A 102 -0.12 -12.00 -2.06
C THR A 102 0.72 -11.98 -3.33
N ALA A 103 2.04 -11.95 -3.18
CA ALA A 103 2.99 -12.09 -4.27
C ALA A 103 4.17 -12.98 -3.83
N HIS A 104 3.93 -14.27 -3.71
CA HIS A 104 4.96 -15.23 -3.32
C HIS A 104 5.89 -15.55 -4.48
N ARG A 105 7.16 -15.68 -4.17
CA ARG A 105 8.22 -16.09 -5.07
C ARG A 105 9.05 -17.20 -4.41
N PHE A 106 9.95 -17.80 -5.18
CA PHE A 106 10.87 -18.81 -4.63
C PHE A 106 11.81 -18.26 -3.54
N ASP A 107 12.12 -16.96 -3.61
CA ASP A 107 13.06 -16.27 -2.72
C ASP A 107 12.39 -15.45 -1.63
N LYS A 108 11.04 -15.33 -1.64
CA LYS A 108 10.34 -14.42 -0.73
C LYS A 108 8.84 -14.69 -0.66
N LEU A 109 8.30 -14.73 0.55
CA LEU A 109 6.86 -14.65 0.80
C LEU A 109 6.49 -13.18 1.05
N SER A 110 5.55 -12.66 0.27
CA SER A 110 5.18 -11.24 0.33
C SER A 110 3.67 -11.08 0.46
N TRP A 111 3.25 -10.24 1.41
CA TRP A 111 1.86 -9.84 1.62
C TRP A 111 1.74 -8.33 1.74
N HIS A 112 0.73 -7.75 1.07
CA HIS A 112 0.22 -6.44 1.41
C HIS A 112 -1.06 -6.62 2.23
N ILE A 113 -1.15 -5.98 3.38
CA ILE A 113 -2.31 -6.08 4.27
C ILE A 113 -2.90 -4.69 4.44
N ILE A 114 -4.19 -4.55 4.17
CA ILE A 114 -4.90 -3.27 4.14
C ILE A 114 -6.07 -3.34 5.13
N PHE A 115 -6.17 -2.34 6.01
CA PHE A 115 -7.24 -2.17 6.97
C PHE A 115 -8.14 -0.99 6.56
N PRO A 116 -9.26 -1.25 5.85
CA PRO A 116 -10.08 -0.20 5.23
C PRO A 116 -10.87 0.64 6.21
N GLU A 117 -11.00 0.20 7.47
CA GLU A 117 -11.73 0.93 8.52
C GLU A 117 -11.01 2.20 8.97
N PHE A 118 -9.70 2.31 8.68
CA PHE A 118 -8.87 3.43 9.11
C PHE A 118 -8.18 4.10 7.93
N TYR A 119 -8.05 5.42 8.00
CA TYR A 119 -7.14 6.16 7.13
C TYR A 119 -6.07 6.87 7.95
N ILE A 120 -4.94 7.11 7.30
CA ILE A 120 -3.78 7.80 7.84
C ILE A 120 -3.34 8.91 6.88
N THR A 121 -2.78 9.97 7.43
CA THR A 121 -2.19 11.09 6.67
C THR A 121 -0.71 10.84 6.40
N ARG A 122 -0.10 11.71 5.63
CA ARG A 122 1.36 11.73 5.43
C ARG A 122 2.13 11.78 6.75
N GLN A 123 1.69 12.63 7.68
CA GLN A 123 2.35 12.76 8.97
C GLN A 123 2.19 11.50 9.82
N ASP A 124 1.01 10.89 9.80
CA ASP A 124 0.77 9.62 10.47
C ASP A 124 1.69 8.51 9.94
N ARG A 125 1.88 8.42 8.61
CA ARG A 125 2.78 7.43 8.02
C ARG A 125 4.22 7.60 8.50
N LYS A 126 4.71 8.84 8.56
CA LYS A 126 6.04 9.12 9.08
C LYS A 126 6.18 8.62 10.52
N ASN A 127 5.21 8.91 11.37
CA ASN A 127 5.21 8.46 12.75
C ASN A 127 5.05 6.93 12.85
N LEU A 128 4.19 6.31 12.02
CA LEU A 128 3.98 4.86 11.99
C LEU A 128 5.28 4.09 11.73
N SER A 129 6.13 4.58 10.84
CA SER A 129 7.46 4.00 10.59
C SER A 129 8.28 3.86 11.88
N ASP A 130 8.28 4.88 12.72
CA ASP A 130 9.01 4.89 14.00
C ASP A 130 8.41 3.88 14.99
N TYR A 131 7.09 3.75 15.04
CA TYR A 131 6.42 2.72 15.87
C TYR A 131 6.74 1.31 15.41
N ILE A 132 6.76 1.06 14.12
CA ILE A 132 7.10 -0.26 13.58
C ILE A 132 8.52 -0.67 13.98
N LEU A 133 9.48 0.26 13.93
CA LEU A 133 10.85 0.04 14.39
C LEU A 133 10.91 -0.21 15.90
N GLU A 134 10.27 0.63 16.69
CA GLU A 134 10.31 0.53 18.16
C GLU A 134 9.68 -0.77 18.68
N TYR A 135 8.54 -1.18 18.10
CA TYR A 135 7.86 -2.42 18.48
C TYR A 135 8.47 -3.67 17.84
N SER A 136 9.46 -3.51 16.96
CA SER A 136 10.18 -4.61 16.29
C SER A 136 9.24 -5.66 15.70
N ILE A 137 8.23 -5.24 14.95
CA ILE A 137 7.27 -6.17 14.36
C ILE A 137 7.98 -7.03 13.32
N PRO A 138 7.92 -8.36 13.42
CA PRO A 138 8.62 -9.24 12.51
C PRO A 138 8.18 -9.04 11.05
N PHE A 139 9.15 -8.89 10.14
CA PHE A 139 8.98 -8.88 8.68
C PHE A 139 8.17 -7.73 8.09
N VAL A 140 7.74 -6.76 8.88
CA VAL A 140 7.04 -5.56 8.39
C VAL A 140 8.07 -4.54 7.89
N ASP A 141 7.91 -4.11 6.64
CA ASP A 141 8.78 -3.08 6.06
C ASP A 141 8.32 -1.68 6.49
N HIS A 142 9.14 -1.02 7.30
CA HIS A 142 8.90 0.36 7.74
C HIS A 142 9.21 1.42 6.68
N LYS A 143 9.90 1.06 5.59
CA LYS A 143 10.34 2.00 4.54
C LYS A 143 9.23 2.38 3.56
N VAL A 144 8.10 1.67 3.58
CA VAL A 144 6.96 1.91 2.68
C VAL A 144 6.10 3.13 3.08
N TYR A 145 6.55 3.94 4.03
CA TYR A 145 5.84 5.11 4.55
C TYR A 145 6.53 6.43 4.22
N ASN A 146 7.29 6.47 3.13
CA ASN A 146 7.96 7.67 2.66
C ASN A 146 6.98 8.79 2.26
N LYS A 147 7.49 10.02 2.14
CA LYS A 147 6.70 11.22 1.78
C LYS A 147 5.86 11.03 0.53
N THR A 148 6.41 10.39 -0.49
CA THR A 148 5.73 9.99 -1.71
C THR A 148 6.04 8.53 -1.94
N GLN A 149 5.03 7.70 -1.83
CA GLN A 149 5.17 6.26 -1.91
C GLN A 149 4.41 5.71 -3.12
N CYS A 150 5.10 4.94 -3.93
CA CYS A 150 4.48 4.11 -4.95
C CYS A 150 4.09 2.77 -4.33
N PHE A 151 2.81 2.41 -4.42
CA PHE A 151 2.29 1.16 -3.88
C PHE A 151 1.65 0.34 -5.00
N ARG A 152 2.14 -0.90 -5.21
CA ARG A 152 1.74 -1.73 -6.34
C ARG A 152 0.28 -2.15 -6.23
N MET A 153 -0.45 -2.08 -7.36
CA MET A 153 -1.86 -2.44 -7.43
C MET A 153 -2.06 -3.95 -7.59
N LYS A 154 -3.25 -4.42 -7.20
CA LYS A 154 -3.70 -5.78 -7.53
C LYS A 154 -3.60 -6.04 -9.03
N GLY A 155 -3.09 -7.22 -9.40
CA GLY A 155 -2.90 -7.62 -10.78
C GLY A 155 -1.70 -7.00 -11.48
N CYS A 156 -0.85 -6.27 -10.74
CA CYS A 156 0.35 -5.62 -11.26
C CYS A 156 1.62 -6.27 -10.72
N CYS A 157 2.69 -6.20 -11.50
CA CYS A 157 4.01 -6.72 -11.17
C CYS A 157 5.06 -5.62 -11.10
N ILE A 158 6.24 -5.96 -10.62
CA ILE A 158 7.45 -5.16 -10.79
C ILE A 158 7.91 -5.36 -12.23
N ARG A 159 8.37 -4.29 -12.85
CA ARG A 159 8.89 -4.30 -14.22
C ARG A 159 9.92 -5.41 -14.42
N ASN A 160 9.77 -6.15 -15.52
CA ASN A 160 10.59 -7.30 -15.89
C ASN A 160 10.58 -8.44 -14.86
N ARG A 161 9.59 -8.45 -13.95
CA ARG A 161 9.44 -9.48 -12.92
C ARG A 161 7.97 -9.92 -12.81
N PRO A 162 7.44 -10.60 -13.83
CA PRO A 162 6.03 -11.00 -13.88
C PRO A 162 5.63 -11.94 -12.72
N GLU A 163 6.59 -12.65 -12.14
CA GLU A 163 6.38 -13.48 -10.96
C GLU A 163 5.97 -12.70 -9.70
N THR A 164 6.10 -11.36 -9.73
CA THR A 164 5.73 -10.49 -8.62
C THR A 164 4.28 -9.97 -8.69
N ILE A 165 3.44 -10.53 -9.55
CA ILE A 165 2.03 -10.13 -9.67
C ILE A 165 1.33 -10.27 -8.32
N LEU A 166 0.68 -9.20 -7.88
CA LEU A 166 -0.12 -9.18 -6.67
C LEU A 166 -1.50 -9.79 -6.94
N LEU A 167 -1.84 -10.84 -6.21
CA LEU A 167 -3.11 -11.55 -6.26
C LEU A 167 -3.92 -11.29 -4.99
N SER A 168 -5.24 -11.25 -5.11
CA SER A 168 -6.16 -11.13 -3.97
C SER A 168 -7.56 -11.59 -4.34
N ASP A 169 -8.28 -12.13 -3.36
CA ASP A 169 -9.72 -12.42 -3.47
C ASP A 169 -10.56 -11.14 -3.37
N SER A 170 -10.02 -10.08 -2.80
CA SER A 170 -10.67 -8.78 -2.71
C SER A 170 -10.68 -8.06 -4.06
N SER A 171 -11.65 -7.17 -4.28
CA SER A 171 -11.75 -6.36 -5.50
C SER A 171 -10.58 -5.38 -5.64
N LEU A 172 -10.33 -4.90 -6.86
CA LEU A 172 -9.36 -3.84 -7.08
C LEU A 172 -9.69 -2.61 -6.24
N LYS A 173 -10.96 -2.17 -6.22
CA LYS A 173 -11.42 -1.01 -5.45
C LYS A 173 -11.10 -1.15 -3.95
N ASP A 174 -11.33 -2.31 -3.38
CA ASP A 174 -11.09 -2.57 -1.96
C ASP A 174 -9.61 -2.57 -1.61
N THR A 175 -8.75 -2.98 -2.54
CA THR A 175 -7.30 -3.07 -2.36
C THR A 175 -6.54 -1.80 -2.74
N LEU A 176 -7.18 -0.82 -3.35
CA LEU A 176 -6.60 0.50 -3.58
C LEU A 176 -6.51 1.27 -2.25
N VAL A 177 -5.29 1.62 -1.84
CA VAL A 177 -5.07 2.30 -0.56
C VAL A 177 -5.42 3.78 -0.58
N THR A 178 -5.48 4.39 -1.76
CA THR A 178 -5.87 5.80 -1.93
C THR A 178 -7.39 5.99 -2.03
N THR A 179 -8.16 4.90 -2.12
CA THR A 179 -9.63 4.93 -2.12
C THR A 179 -10.16 4.85 -0.69
N ILE A 180 -10.50 6.00 -0.11
CA ILE A 180 -11.05 6.06 1.24
C ILE A 180 -12.57 6.02 1.16
N ILE A 181 -13.17 5.02 1.80
CA ILE A 181 -14.61 4.83 1.84
C ILE A 181 -15.27 5.75 2.87
N PRO A 182 -16.57 6.11 2.71
CA PRO A 182 -17.30 6.84 3.72
C PRO A 182 -17.27 6.14 5.09
N ASN A 183 -17.30 6.93 6.17
CA ASN A 183 -17.25 6.47 7.57
C ASN A 183 -15.94 5.82 8.00
N THR A 184 -14.86 5.96 7.22
CA THR A 184 -13.52 5.57 7.63
C THR A 184 -13.02 6.48 8.75
N LYS A 185 -12.45 5.88 9.80
CA LYS A 185 -11.94 6.61 10.97
C LYS A 185 -10.49 7.07 10.75
N HIS A 186 -10.19 8.28 11.16
CA HIS A 186 -8.80 8.73 11.19
C HIS A 186 -8.03 8.03 12.32
N LEU A 187 -6.98 7.32 11.98
CA LEU A 187 -5.99 6.86 12.94
C LEU A 187 -4.90 7.92 13.05
N GLN A 188 -5.05 8.82 14.01
CA GLN A 188 -4.04 9.83 14.30
C GLN A 188 -2.87 9.18 15.06
N ILE A 189 -1.69 9.24 14.48
CA ILE A 189 -0.47 8.67 15.06
C ILE A 189 0.43 9.81 15.52
N ILE A 190 0.51 10.00 16.83
CA ILE A 190 1.40 11.00 17.43
C ILE A 190 2.86 10.51 17.39
N PRO A 191 3.85 11.42 17.40
CA PRO A 191 5.26 11.03 17.53
C PRO A 191 5.49 10.12 18.75
N ILE A 192 6.28 9.08 18.57
CA ILE A 192 6.51 8.09 19.63
C ILE A 192 7.16 8.69 20.89
N SER A 193 7.93 9.77 20.73
CA SER A 193 8.50 10.53 21.83
C SER A 193 7.42 11.11 22.78
N GLN A 194 6.26 11.50 22.24
CA GLN A 194 5.16 12.06 23.03
C GLN A 194 4.35 10.99 23.76
N LYS A 195 4.48 9.72 23.39
CA LYS A 195 3.80 8.61 24.08
C LYS A 195 4.50 8.20 25.37
N ARG A 196 5.75 8.61 25.55
CA ARG A 196 6.58 8.26 26.73
C ARG A 196 6.40 9.24 27.91
N GLU A 197 5.64 10.30 27.71
CA GLU A 197 5.22 11.24 28.75
C GLU A 197 3.85 10.83 29.33
#